data_54cc7ed8bf20abc9122baf035f2c0670
#
_entry.id   54cc7ed8bf20abc9122baf035f2c0670
#
_cell.length_a   1.000
_cell.length_b   1.000
_cell.length_c   1.000
_cell.angle_alpha   90.00
_cell.angle_beta   90.00
_cell.angle_gamma   90.00
#
_symmetry.space_group_name_H-M   'P 1'
#
loop_
_entity.id
_entity.type
_entity.pdbx_description
1 polymer ?
#
loop_
_entity_poly.entity_id
_entity_poly.type
_entity_poly.pdbx_seq_one_letter_code
_entity_poly.pdbx_strand_id
1 'polypeptide(L)'
;MKQRAYAKINLSLDIYGVRENGYHDLNSIMLPIDFYDELEIAVSEKDEYQCNRHYIRNTEENSVIKMIRILKERYSLEDQYRIVLNKQIPTQAGLGGGTADAAAALRILKAIHDLEMTDEQIRDICMQVGADVPFNYYNVPAMVGGLGEQIEAIPLKKTYYILLVKPWSGVSTKQAYELLDLDKCDHPDIPRLREALISGENIDGLLGNSLEQPAFLLNSDIVTVKEKLKAAGARNVLMSGSGSTVFCIAEDREEIRRIAQEMKDSGYYIRFTRTLNQ
;
A
#
# COMPACT_ATOMS: atom_id res chain seq x y z
N MET A 1 10.41 -6.46 20.16
CA MET A 1 9.06 -5.83 20.08
C MET A 1 8.33 -6.35 18.87
N LYS A 2 6.98 -6.37 18.90
CA LYS A 2 6.14 -6.84 17.79
C LYS A 2 5.22 -5.72 17.31
N GLN A 3 5.07 -5.55 15.99
CA GLN A 3 4.22 -4.55 15.33
C GLN A 3 3.42 -5.18 14.20
N ARG A 4 2.24 -4.62 13.93
CA ARG A 4 1.46 -4.90 12.73
C ARG A 4 1.86 -3.93 11.62
N ALA A 5 2.13 -4.47 10.45
CA ALA A 5 2.45 -3.73 9.23
C ALA A 5 1.22 -3.75 8.31
N TYR A 6 0.39 -2.72 8.38
CA TYR A 6 -0.90 -2.69 7.69
C TYR A 6 -0.74 -2.40 6.20
N ALA A 7 -1.49 -3.12 5.39
CA ALA A 7 -1.64 -2.87 3.96
C ALA A 7 -2.36 -1.54 3.71
N LYS A 8 -2.20 -1.02 2.49
CA LYS A 8 -2.91 0.16 1.99
C LYS A 8 -3.64 -0.15 0.70
N ILE A 9 -4.63 0.67 0.36
CA ILE A 9 -5.17 0.81 -0.98
C ILE A 9 -5.11 2.27 -1.41
N ASN A 10 -5.10 2.52 -2.73
CA ASN A 10 -5.29 3.85 -3.29
C ASN A 10 -6.75 3.96 -3.76
N LEU A 11 -7.54 4.88 -3.18
CA LEU A 11 -8.88 5.21 -3.69
C LEU A 11 -8.80 6.08 -4.95
N SER A 12 -7.74 6.86 -5.04
CA SER A 12 -7.36 7.58 -6.25
C SER A 12 -5.84 7.58 -6.38
N LEU A 13 -5.35 7.60 -7.60
CA LEU A 13 -3.94 7.82 -7.92
C LEU A 13 -3.87 8.58 -9.24
N ASP A 14 -3.52 9.83 -9.15
CA ASP A 14 -3.26 10.71 -10.29
C ASP A 14 -1.76 10.94 -10.45
N ILE A 15 -1.24 10.67 -11.63
CA ILE A 15 0.12 10.99 -12.02
C ILE A 15 0.03 12.11 -13.05
N TYR A 16 0.54 13.30 -12.71
CA TYR A 16 0.31 14.51 -13.48
C TYR A 16 1.59 15.16 -14.01
N GLY A 17 2.76 14.61 -13.72
CA GLY A 17 4.03 15.16 -14.20
C GLY A 17 5.19 14.18 -14.10
N VAL A 18 6.20 14.44 -14.91
CA VAL A 18 7.49 13.75 -14.90
C VAL A 18 8.58 14.78 -14.62
N ARG A 19 9.37 14.55 -13.59
CA ARG A 19 10.51 15.42 -13.22
C ARG A 19 11.72 15.15 -14.13
N GLU A 20 12.66 16.08 -14.18
CA GLU A 20 13.91 15.93 -14.95
C GLU A 20 14.73 14.68 -14.56
N ASN A 21 14.61 14.23 -13.31
CA ASN A 21 15.28 13.02 -12.82
C ASN A 21 14.52 11.72 -13.13
N GLY A 22 13.43 11.78 -13.91
CA GLY A 22 12.60 10.64 -14.32
C GLY A 22 11.58 10.16 -13.28
N TYR A 23 11.51 10.78 -12.11
CA TYR A 23 10.45 10.51 -11.14
C TYR A 23 9.15 11.22 -11.51
N HIS A 24 8.03 10.64 -11.06
CA HIS A 24 6.69 11.14 -11.36
C HIS A 24 6.10 11.86 -10.16
N ASP A 25 5.54 13.04 -10.39
CA ASP A 25 4.71 13.72 -9.40
C ASP A 25 3.32 13.07 -9.37
N LEU A 26 2.86 12.79 -8.16
CA LEU A 26 1.56 12.15 -7.94
C LEU A 26 0.72 12.88 -6.89
N ASN A 27 -0.59 12.70 -7.02
CA ASN A 27 -1.56 12.89 -5.95
C ASN A 27 -2.35 11.61 -5.77
N SER A 28 -2.63 11.23 -4.53
CA SER A 28 -3.36 10.01 -4.22
C SER A 28 -4.15 10.17 -2.92
N ILE A 29 -5.29 9.51 -2.83
CA ILE A 29 -5.92 9.26 -1.53
C ILE A 29 -5.65 7.81 -1.16
N MET A 30 -4.92 7.62 -0.08
CA MET A 30 -4.54 6.32 0.43
C MET A 30 -5.27 6.00 1.73
N LEU A 31 -5.73 4.76 1.85
CA LEU A 31 -6.37 4.25 3.06
C LEU A 31 -5.60 3.04 3.60
N PRO A 32 -5.24 3.04 4.89
CA PRO A 32 -4.80 1.82 5.55
C PRO A 32 -6.01 0.90 5.74
N ILE A 33 -5.79 -0.40 5.61
CA ILE A 33 -6.85 -1.41 5.71
C ILE A 33 -6.52 -2.46 6.77
N ASP A 34 -7.55 -3.08 7.37
CA ASP A 34 -7.42 -4.12 8.41
C ASP A 34 -6.96 -5.46 7.81
N PHE A 35 -5.79 -5.40 7.17
CA PHE A 35 -5.05 -6.52 6.63
C PHE A 35 -3.56 -6.22 6.80
N TYR A 36 -2.80 -7.10 7.46
CA TYR A 36 -1.47 -6.77 7.93
C TYR A 36 -0.52 -7.97 7.93
N ASP A 37 0.76 -7.66 7.84
CA ASP A 37 1.85 -8.55 8.22
C ASP A 37 2.22 -8.32 9.69
N GLU A 38 2.89 -9.28 10.31
CA GLU A 38 3.42 -9.14 11.67
C GLU A 38 4.95 -9.16 11.63
N LEU A 39 5.57 -8.12 12.16
CA LEU A 39 7.01 -8.01 12.29
C LEU A 39 7.42 -8.00 13.77
N GLU A 40 8.33 -8.87 14.14
CA GLU A 40 8.97 -8.89 15.44
C GLU A 40 10.47 -8.66 15.29
N ILE A 41 11.04 -7.72 16.06
CA ILE A 41 12.47 -7.46 16.14
C ILE A 41 12.88 -7.45 17.62
N ALA A 42 13.96 -8.14 17.93
CA ALA A 42 14.57 -8.16 19.25
C ALA A 42 16.10 -8.05 19.12
N VAL A 43 16.75 -7.36 20.05
CA VAL A 43 18.20 -7.38 20.18
C VAL A 43 18.67 -8.82 20.46
N SER A 44 19.76 -9.23 19.85
CA SER A 44 20.24 -10.60 19.83
C SER A 44 21.78 -10.62 19.78
N GLU A 45 22.41 -11.76 20.06
CA GLU A 45 23.86 -11.94 19.97
C GLU A 45 24.37 -12.01 18.52
N LYS A 46 23.48 -12.31 17.55
CA LYS A 46 23.78 -12.40 16.12
C LYS A 46 22.56 -12.00 15.29
N ASP A 47 22.80 -11.56 14.06
CA ASP A 47 21.74 -11.27 13.13
C ASP A 47 21.06 -12.56 12.66
N GLU A 48 19.75 -12.65 12.88
CA GLU A 48 18.89 -13.75 12.46
C GLU A 48 17.66 -13.21 11.73
N TYR A 49 17.31 -13.83 10.61
CA TYR A 49 16.13 -13.50 9.86
C TYR A 49 15.29 -14.72 9.56
N GLN A 50 14.01 -14.66 9.90
CA GLN A 50 13.02 -15.70 9.62
C GLN A 50 11.81 -15.09 8.94
N CYS A 51 11.35 -15.72 7.85
CA CYS A 51 10.13 -15.35 7.17
C CYS A 51 9.34 -16.61 6.77
N ASN A 52 8.02 -16.58 6.93
CA ASN A 52 7.14 -17.66 6.50
C ASN A 52 7.00 -17.78 4.96
N ARG A 53 7.66 -16.89 4.20
CA ARG A 53 7.73 -16.92 2.74
C ARG A 53 9.17 -17.10 2.29
N HIS A 54 9.53 -18.27 1.79
CA HIS A 54 10.91 -18.65 1.43
C HIS A 54 11.55 -17.77 0.35
N TYR A 55 10.74 -17.12 -0.49
CA TYR A 55 11.24 -16.23 -1.53
C TYR A 55 11.57 -14.82 -1.01
N ILE A 56 11.15 -14.45 0.21
CA ILE A 56 11.52 -13.20 0.88
C ILE A 56 12.75 -13.47 1.74
N ARG A 57 13.91 -13.13 1.21
CA ARG A 57 15.21 -13.45 1.80
C ARG A 57 15.79 -12.29 2.60
N ASN A 58 16.80 -12.61 3.40
CA ASN A 58 17.66 -11.61 4.06
C ASN A 58 18.67 -11.05 3.04
N THR A 59 18.24 -10.10 2.24
CA THR A 59 19.08 -9.44 1.22
C THR A 59 18.89 -7.93 1.30
N GLU A 60 19.82 -7.17 0.72
CA GLU A 60 19.74 -5.69 0.65
C GLU A 60 18.47 -5.17 -0.03
N GLU A 61 17.83 -5.97 -0.87
CA GLU A 61 16.57 -5.64 -1.53
C GLU A 61 15.35 -5.75 -0.59
N ASN A 62 15.50 -6.45 0.54
CA ASN A 62 14.44 -6.56 1.54
C ASN A 62 14.27 -5.23 2.27
N SER A 63 13.07 -4.65 2.17
CA SER A 63 12.76 -3.32 2.73
C SER A 63 12.99 -3.22 4.24
N VAL A 64 12.78 -4.32 5.00
CA VAL A 64 13.07 -4.38 6.45
C VAL A 64 14.57 -4.28 6.68
N ILE A 65 15.36 -5.06 5.95
CA ILE A 65 16.82 -5.07 6.08
C ILE A 65 17.42 -3.73 5.67
N LYS A 66 16.91 -3.16 4.56
CA LYS A 66 17.32 -1.82 4.10
C LYS A 66 17.03 -0.75 5.15
N MET A 67 15.84 -0.78 5.78
CA MET A 67 15.49 0.15 6.86
C MET A 67 16.42 0.00 8.07
N ILE A 68 16.67 -1.22 8.51
CA ILE A 68 17.57 -1.49 9.66
C ILE A 68 18.97 -0.97 9.35
N ARG A 69 19.50 -1.22 8.16
CA ARG A 69 20.82 -0.74 7.75
C ARG A 69 20.91 0.80 7.79
N ILE A 70 19.95 1.50 7.22
CA ILE A 70 19.90 2.97 7.25
C ILE A 70 19.89 3.49 8.69
N LEU A 71 19.14 2.87 9.58
CA LEU A 71 19.08 3.27 10.98
C LEU A 71 20.39 2.99 11.72
N LYS A 72 21.02 1.82 11.47
CA LYS A 72 22.34 1.48 12.04
C LYS A 72 23.39 2.50 11.63
N GLU A 73 23.45 2.84 10.35
CA GLU A 73 24.40 3.84 9.83
C GLU A 73 24.14 5.24 10.40
N ARG A 74 22.89 5.70 10.43
CA ARG A 74 22.53 7.06 10.84
C ARG A 74 22.66 7.33 12.33
N TYR A 75 22.38 6.30 13.17
CA TYR A 75 22.36 6.41 14.63
C TYR A 75 23.47 5.61 15.31
N SER A 76 24.44 5.07 14.54
CA SER A 76 25.56 4.29 15.04
C SER A 76 25.11 3.12 15.93
N LEU A 77 24.06 2.39 15.53
CA LEU A 77 23.56 1.23 16.27
C LEU A 77 24.42 0.00 15.98
N GLU A 78 25.06 -0.53 17.02
CA GLU A 78 25.97 -1.69 16.91
C GLU A 78 25.26 -3.03 17.16
N ASP A 79 24.04 -2.99 17.72
CA ASP A 79 23.27 -4.18 18.07
C ASP A 79 22.97 -5.07 16.85
N GLN A 80 22.89 -6.36 17.11
CA GLN A 80 22.42 -7.38 16.19
C GLN A 80 20.97 -7.74 16.53
N TYR A 81 20.21 -8.21 15.52
CA TYR A 81 18.78 -8.39 15.69
C TYR A 81 18.31 -9.77 15.25
N ARG A 82 17.42 -10.36 16.05
CA ARG A 82 16.55 -11.44 15.60
C ARG A 82 15.28 -10.83 15.02
N ILE A 83 15.04 -11.10 13.74
CA ILE A 83 13.92 -10.56 12.95
C ILE A 83 13.02 -11.73 12.57
N VAL A 84 11.73 -11.66 12.92
CA VAL A 84 10.70 -12.62 12.50
C VAL A 84 9.59 -11.89 11.77
N LEU A 85 9.42 -12.21 10.48
CA LEU A 85 8.42 -11.62 9.60
C LEU A 85 7.36 -12.66 9.19
N ASN A 86 6.12 -12.44 9.60
CA ASN A 86 4.98 -13.26 9.20
C ASN A 86 4.15 -12.54 8.14
N LYS A 87 4.37 -12.88 6.86
CA LYS A 87 3.72 -12.27 5.70
C LYS A 87 2.34 -12.86 5.43
N GLN A 88 1.34 -12.00 5.39
CA GLN A 88 -0.01 -12.28 4.91
C GLN A 88 -0.31 -11.50 3.62
N ILE A 89 0.20 -10.24 3.52
CA ILE A 89 0.02 -9.37 2.36
C ILE A 89 0.78 -9.97 1.15
N PRO A 90 0.09 -10.24 0.03
CA PRO A 90 0.74 -10.75 -1.17
C PRO A 90 1.80 -9.76 -1.70
N THR A 91 2.88 -10.29 -2.26
CA THR A 91 3.90 -9.48 -2.94
C THR A 91 3.43 -9.05 -4.33
N GLN A 92 3.97 -7.94 -4.86
CA GLN A 92 3.62 -7.39 -6.18
C GLN A 92 2.10 -7.23 -6.36
N ALA A 93 1.45 -6.71 -5.32
CA ALA A 93 0.00 -6.63 -5.21
C ALA A 93 -0.55 -5.18 -5.25
N GLY A 94 0.30 -4.16 -5.25
CA GLY A 94 -0.14 -2.76 -5.11
C GLY A 94 -0.65 -2.38 -3.71
N LEU A 95 -0.43 -3.27 -2.71
CA LEU A 95 -0.95 -3.14 -1.34
C LEU A 95 0.09 -2.60 -0.33
N GLY A 96 1.28 -2.24 -0.76
CA GLY A 96 2.31 -1.64 0.09
C GLY A 96 2.90 -2.57 1.17
N GLY A 97 2.84 -3.92 1.00
CA GLY A 97 3.27 -4.85 2.05
C GLY A 97 4.73 -4.70 2.48
N GLY A 98 5.67 -4.58 1.53
CA GLY A 98 7.09 -4.40 1.85
C GLY A 98 7.40 -3.04 2.50
N THR A 99 6.73 -1.98 2.06
CA THR A 99 6.87 -0.64 2.64
C THR A 99 6.22 -0.53 4.02
N ALA A 100 5.14 -1.27 4.25
CA ALA A 100 4.53 -1.41 5.58
C ALA A 100 5.46 -2.14 6.56
N ASP A 101 6.14 -3.22 6.11
CA ASP A 101 7.12 -3.94 6.92
C ASP A 101 8.30 -3.02 7.30
N ALA A 102 8.81 -2.23 6.34
CA ALA A 102 9.88 -1.27 6.61
C ALA A 102 9.45 -0.19 7.62
N ALA A 103 8.25 0.35 7.48
CA ALA A 103 7.69 1.32 8.42
C ALA A 103 7.52 0.72 9.83
N ALA A 104 7.10 -0.53 9.92
CA ALA A 104 7.04 -1.25 11.20
C ALA A 104 8.44 -1.44 11.81
N ALA A 105 9.47 -1.74 11.00
CA ALA A 105 10.84 -1.85 11.47
C ALA A 105 11.36 -0.52 12.03
N LEU A 106 11.09 0.61 11.36
CA LEU A 106 11.43 1.94 11.86
C LEU A 106 10.77 2.21 13.22
N ARG A 107 9.46 1.96 13.36
CA ARG A 107 8.75 2.14 14.64
C ARG A 107 9.31 1.27 15.76
N ILE A 108 9.67 0.00 15.45
CA ILE A 108 10.24 -0.93 16.42
C ILE A 108 11.61 -0.44 16.88
N LEU A 109 12.53 -0.13 15.96
CA LEU A 109 13.89 0.28 16.30
C LEU A 109 13.91 1.64 16.99
N LYS A 110 13.06 2.58 16.54
CA LYS A 110 12.86 3.85 17.25
C LYS A 110 12.51 3.64 18.73
N ALA A 111 11.63 2.68 19.01
CA ALA A 111 11.21 2.39 20.38
C ALA A 111 12.25 1.53 21.18
N ILE A 112 12.97 0.62 20.53
CA ILE A 112 14.00 -0.18 21.22
C ILE A 112 15.17 0.70 21.69
N HIS A 113 15.58 1.66 20.85
CA HIS A 113 16.74 2.51 21.10
C HIS A 113 16.39 3.91 21.59
N ASP A 114 15.12 4.17 21.91
CA ASP A 114 14.60 5.48 22.35
C ASP A 114 15.08 6.65 21.46
N LEU A 115 15.01 6.45 20.14
CA LEU A 115 15.52 7.41 19.18
C LEU A 115 14.60 8.63 19.10
N GLU A 116 15.15 9.79 19.39
CA GLU A 116 14.49 11.07 19.13
C GLU A 116 14.63 11.42 17.64
N MET A 117 13.50 11.58 16.96
CA MET A 117 13.45 11.89 15.52
C MET A 117 12.38 12.94 15.26
N THR A 118 12.74 13.95 14.48
CA THR A 118 11.77 14.89 13.93
C THR A 118 10.97 14.25 12.79
N ASP A 119 9.79 14.81 12.47
CA ASP A 119 8.99 14.33 11.33
C ASP A 119 9.75 14.44 10.00
N GLU A 120 10.62 15.42 9.83
CA GLU A 120 11.48 15.58 8.66
C GLU A 120 12.48 14.43 8.55
N GLN A 121 13.16 14.09 9.65
CA GLN A 121 14.10 12.96 9.71
C GLN A 121 13.40 11.62 9.42
N ILE A 122 12.19 11.43 9.94
CA ILE A 122 11.38 10.24 9.68
C ILE A 122 11.04 10.14 8.20
N ARG A 123 10.55 11.23 7.58
CA ARG A 123 10.25 11.27 6.15
C ARG A 123 11.48 10.97 5.29
N ASP A 124 12.61 11.62 5.59
CA ASP A 124 13.87 11.41 4.87
C ASP A 124 14.31 9.93 4.90
N ILE A 125 14.31 9.30 6.08
CA ILE A 125 14.63 7.89 6.24
C ILE A 125 13.64 7.00 5.47
N CYS A 126 12.36 7.28 5.58
CA CYS A 126 11.31 6.52 4.90
C CYS A 126 11.47 6.57 3.37
N MET A 127 11.72 7.75 2.80
CA MET A 127 11.89 7.95 1.37
C MET A 127 13.11 7.22 0.79
N GLN A 128 14.18 7.03 1.56
CA GLN A 128 15.34 6.24 1.15
C GLN A 128 15.00 4.76 0.94
N VAL A 129 13.95 4.25 1.60
CA VAL A 129 13.51 2.87 1.44
C VAL A 129 12.46 2.74 0.32
N GLY A 130 11.47 3.63 0.28
CA GLY A 130 10.44 3.63 -0.76
C GLY A 130 9.35 4.69 -0.54
N ALA A 131 8.71 5.10 -1.63
CA ALA A 131 7.73 6.20 -1.66
C ALA A 131 6.49 5.98 -0.76
N ASP A 132 6.05 4.74 -0.57
CA ASP A 132 4.90 4.42 0.28
C ASP A 132 5.27 4.28 1.78
N VAL A 133 6.58 4.28 2.14
CA VAL A 133 7.00 4.08 3.54
C VAL A 133 6.55 5.22 4.46
N PRO A 134 6.61 6.52 4.04
CA PRO A 134 6.08 7.61 4.86
C PRO A 134 4.59 7.41 5.21
N PHE A 135 3.75 7.07 4.22
CA PHE A 135 2.33 6.78 4.45
C PHE A 135 2.15 5.62 5.45
N ASN A 136 2.86 4.50 5.24
CA ASN A 136 2.78 3.34 6.13
C ASN A 136 3.33 3.61 7.54
N TYR A 137 4.21 4.60 7.70
CA TYR A 137 4.70 5.01 9.02
C TYR A 137 3.61 5.69 9.84
N TYR A 138 2.91 6.67 9.26
CA TYR A 138 1.80 7.35 9.93
C TYR A 138 0.55 6.47 9.99
N ASN A 139 0.30 5.65 8.99
CA ASN A 139 -0.76 4.65 8.94
C ASN A 139 -2.16 5.22 9.21
N VAL A 140 -2.46 6.37 8.65
CA VAL A 140 -3.76 7.06 8.72
C VAL A 140 -4.31 7.27 7.30
N PRO A 141 -5.64 7.37 7.11
CA PRO A 141 -6.20 7.83 5.85
C PRO A 141 -5.60 9.19 5.49
N ALA A 142 -5.08 9.34 4.27
CA ALA A 142 -4.37 10.55 3.90
C ALA A 142 -4.45 10.87 2.40
N MET A 143 -4.37 12.16 2.10
CA MET A 143 -3.92 12.65 0.82
C MET A 143 -2.40 12.60 0.79
N VAL A 144 -1.86 12.01 -0.27
CA VAL A 144 -0.42 11.80 -0.47
C VAL A 144 -0.01 12.50 -1.75
N GLY A 145 1.01 13.35 -1.67
CA GLY A 145 1.49 14.16 -2.79
C GLY A 145 3.00 14.08 -2.98
N GLY A 146 3.48 14.82 -4.01
CA GLY A 146 4.88 14.87 -4.38
C GLY A 146 5.37 13.55 -4.97
N LEU A 147 6.44 12.97 -4.41
CA LEU A 147 6.91 11.61 -4.74
C LEU A 147 6.31 10.54 -3.79
N GLY A 148 5.46 10.94 -2.82
CA GLY A 148 4.93 10.13 -1.74
C GLY A 148 5.29 10.63 -0.34
N GLU A 149 6.07 11.72 -0.23
CA GLU A 149 6.54 12.29 1.04
C GLU A 149 5.57 13.28 1.68
N GLN A 150 4.63 13.85 0.90
CA GLN A 150 3.66 14.81 1.41
C GLN A 150 2.44 14.06 1.92
N ILE A 151 2.28 14.00 3.24
CA ILE A 151 1.17 13.26 3.88
C ILE A 151 0.26 14.25 4.60
N GLU A 152 -0.99 14.36 4.16
CA GLU A 152 -2.03 15.14 4.82
C GLU A 152 -3.15 14.21 5.27
N ALA A 153 -3.33 14.05 6.58
CA ALA A 153 -4.36 13.16 7.13
C ALA A 153 -5.77 13.62 6.74
N ILE A 154 -6.63 12.67 6.41
CA ILE A 154 -8.04 12.89 6.07
C ILE A 154 -8.91 12.20 7.10
N PRO A 155 -9.81 12.92 7.82
CA PRO A 155 -10.78 12.29 8.71
C PRO A 155 -11.85 11.57 7.87
N LEU A 156 -11.89 10.24 7.94
CA LEU A 156 -12.96 9.48 7.32
C LEU A 156 -14.24 9.57 8.14
N LYS A 157 -15.32 9.99 7.49
CA LYS A 157 -16.65 10.04 8.13
C LYS A 157 -17.28 8.66 8.30
N LYS A 158 -16.90 7.69 7.44
CA LYS A 158 -17.50 6.36 7.36
C LYS A 158 -16.46 5.25 7.39
N THR A 159 -16.87 4.07 7.81
CA THR A 159 -16.12 2.84 7.61
C THR A 159 -16.51 2.24 6.27
N TYR A 160 -15.52 1.83 5.48
CA TYR A 160 -15.74 1.13 4.22
C TYR A 160 -15.31 -0.32 4.34
N TYR A 161 -16.13 -1.23 3.79
CA TYR A 161 -15.82 -2.64 3.62
C TYR A 161 -15.24 -2.88 2.22
N ILE A 162 -14.28 -3.79 2.12
CA ILE A 162 -13.44 -3.95 0.96
C ILE A 162 -13.28 -5.43 0.64
N LEU A 163 -13.43 -5.78 -0.62
CA LEU A 163 -13.00 -7.06 -1.16
C LEU A 163 -11.76 -6.84 -2.02
N LEU A 164 -10.66 -7.45 -1.64
CA LEU A 164 -9.44 -7.50 -2.44
C LEU A 164 -9.48 -8.77 -3.29
N VAL A 165 -9.23 -8.63 -4.57
CA VAL A 165 -9.12 -9.76 -5.52
C VAL A 165 -7.81 -9.61 -6.29
N LYS A 166 -6.90 -10.57 -6.11
CA LYS A 166 -5.58 -10.51 -6.73
C LYS A 166 -5.38 -11.67 -7.71
N PRO A 167 -5.07 -11.39 -8.99
CA PRO A 167 -4.56 -12.38 -9.93
C PRO A 167 -3.27 -13.03 -9.39
N TRP A 168 -2.96 -14.24 -9.83
CA TRP A 168 -1.73 -14.92 -9.43
C TRP A 168 -0.47 -14.22 -9.96
N SER A 169 -0.52 -13.64 -11.16
CA SER A 169 0.51 -12.78 -11.72
C SER A 169 0.56 -11.42 -11.03
N GLY A 170 1.77 -10.87 -10.90
CA GLY A 170 2.01 -9.52 -10.41
C GLY A 170 2.17 -8.52 -11.56
N VAL A 171 2.35 -7.25 -11.21
CA VAL A 171 2.77 -6.19 -12.12
C VAL A 171 4.06 -5.58 -11.58
N SER A 172 5.03 -5.36 -12.45
CA SER A 172 6.23 -4.60 -12.10
C SER A 172 5.87 -3.12 -12.04
N THR A 173 6.01 -2.51 -10.88
CA THR A 173 5.77 -1.06 -10.70
C THR A 173 6.64 -0.25 -11.67
N LYS A 174 7.92 -0.62 -11.83
CA LYS A 174 8.83 0.04 -12.76
C LYS A 174 8.29 0.04 -14.19
N GLN A 175 7.88 -1.14 -14.70
CA GLN A 175 7.34 -1.26 -16.05
C GLN A 175 6.01 -0.52 -16.24
N ALA A 176 5.15 -0.47 -15.21
CA ALA A 176 3.91 0.30 -15.25
C ALA A 176 4.19 1.80 -15.42
N TYR A 177 5.17 2.35 -14.69
CA TYR A 177 5.58 3.74 -14.87
C TYR A 177 6.29 4.01 -16.21
N GLU A 178 7.08 3.07 -16.71
CA GLU A 178 7.75 3.19 -18.03
C GLU A 178 6.77 3.19 -19.21
N LEU A 179 5.61 2.53 -19.06
CA LEU A 179 4.57 2.45 -20.09
C LEU A 179 3.45 3.49 -19.92
N LEU A 180 3.53 4.31 -18.88
CA LEU A 180 2.51 5.31 -18.60
C LEU A 180 2.50 6.40 -19.68
N ASP A 181 1.33 6.64 -20.25
CA ASP A 181 1.05 7.71 -21.20
C ASP A 181 0.12 8.71 -20.51
N LEU A 182 0.66 9.87 -20.12
CA LEU A 182 -0.08 10.88 -19.36
C LEU A 182 -1.27 11.48 -20.13
N ASP A 183 -1.25 11.44 -21.46
CA ASP A 183 -2.35 11.95 -22.29
C ASP A 183 -3.51 10.95 -22.41
N LYS A 184 -3.30 9.69 -22.03
CA LYS A 184 -4.28 8.59 -22.17
C LYS A 184 -4.70 7.95 -20.85
N CYS A 185 -4.00 8.25 -19.76
CA CYS A 185 -4.35 7.68 -18.47
C CYS A 185 -5.53 8.41 -17.83
N ASP A 186 -6.09 7.80 -16.80
CA ASP A 186 -7.17 8.41 -16.00
C ASP A 186 -6.60 9.50 -15.07
N HIS A 187 -7.29 10.64 -14.98
CA HIS A 187 -6.98 11.74 -14.08
C HIS A 187 -8.17 12.00 -13.13
N PRO A 188 -8.21 11.29 -11.97
CA PRO A 188 -9.33 11.40 -11.04
C PRO A 188 -9.43 12.78 -10.38
N ASP A 189 -10.65 13.23 -10.08
CA ASP A 189 -10.90 14.45 -9.30
C ASP A 189 -10.65 14.18 -7.80
N ILE A 190 -9.38 14.27 -7.40
CA ILE A 190 -8.95 14.03 -6.03
C ILE A 190 -9.55 15.01 -5.03
N PRO A 191 -9.61 16.35 -5.29
CA PRO A 191 -10.29 17.30 -4.41
C PRO A 191 -11.74 16.89 -4.13
N ARG A 192 -12.50 16.51 -5.16
CA ARG A 192 -13.91 16.10 -4.99
C ARG A 192 -14.03 14.80 -4.17
N LEU A 193 -13.17 13.81 -4.43
CA LEU A 193 -13.15 12.57 -3.64
C LEU A 193 -12.81 12.86 -2.16
N ARG A 194 -11.83 13.73 -1.90
CA ARG A 194 -11.46 14.16 -0.54
C ARG A 194 -12.65 14.80 0.20
N GLU A 195 -13.36 15.71 -0.44
CA GLU A 195 -14.55 16.34 0.14
C GLU A 195 -15.63 15.31 0.48
N ALA A 196 -15.92 14.39 -0.43
CA ALA A 196 -16.91 13.34 -0.22
C ALA A 196 -16.55 12.43 0.98
N LEU A 197 -15.27 12.07 1.14
CA LEU A 197 -14.80 11.25 2.27
C LEU A 197 -14.94 11.98 3.62
N ILE A 198 -14.65 13.29 3.67
CA ILE A 198 -14.74 14.12 4.87
C ILE A 198 -16.20 14.39 5.24
N SER A 199 -17.06 14.70 4.27
CA SER A 199 -18.48 14.99 4.50
C SER A 199 -19.31 13.72 4.72
N GLY A 200 -18.83 12.57 4.23
CA GLY A 200 -19.55 11.30 4.22
C GLY A 200 -20.57 11.21 3.07
N GLU A 201 -20.34 11.92 1.99
CA GLU A 201 -21.11 11.78 0.76
C GLU A 201 -20.81 10.47 0.04
N ASN A 202 -21.57 10.20 -1.02
CA ASN A 202 -21.34 9.05 -1.90
C ASN A 202 -20.04 9.26 -2.72
N ILE A 203 -19.25 8.20 -2.84
CA ILE A 203 -17.98 8.20 -3.60
C ILE A 203 -18.10 7.51 -4.96
N ASP A 204 -19.32 7.12 -5.37
CA ASP A 204 -19.55 6.43 -6.66
C ASP A 204 -19.08 7.29 -7.84
N GLY A 205 -18.22 6.69 -8.67
CA GLY A 205 -17.65 7.35 -9.86
C GLY A 205 -16.50 8.33 -9.57
N LEU A 206 -16.05 8.47 -8.32
CA LEU A 206 -14.95 9.37 -7.94
C LEU A 206 -13.58 8.66 -7.86
N LEU A 207 -13.57 7.32 -7.92
CA LEU A 207 -12.35 6.53 -7.87
C LEU A 207 -11.66 6.51 -9.23
N GLY A 208 -10.33 6.62 -9.26
CA GLY A 208 -9.56 6.53 -10.50
C GLY A 208 -8.08 6.27 -10.25
N ASN A 209 -7.37 5.71 -11.25
CA ASN A 209 -5.95 5.36 -11.12
C ASN A 209 -5.24 5.44 -12.47
N SER A 210 -4.35 6.43 -12.62
CA SER A 210 -3.54 6.64 -13.83
C SER A 210 -2.74 5.38 -14.25
N LEU A 211 -2.35 4.52 -13.30
CA LEU A 211 -1.60 3.29 -13.60
C LEU A 211 -2.45 2.13 -14.10
N GLU A 212 -3.79 2.23 -14.14
CA GLU A 212 -4.62 1.15 -14.70
C GLU A 212 -4.33 0.92 -16.17
N GLN A 213 -4.19 1.98 -16.95
CA GLN A 213 -3.93 1.88 -18.39
C GLN A 213 -2.64 1.07 -18.69
N PRO A 214 -1.46 1.38 -18.16
CA PRO A 214 -0.27 0.58 -18.40
C PRO A 214 -0.33 -0.80 -17.73
N ALA A 215 -0.97 -0.94 -16.57
CA ALA A 215 -1.09 -2.22 -15.90
C ALA A 215 -1.95 -3.22 -16.68
N PHE A 216 -2.99 -2.76 -17.36
CA PHE A 216 -3.85 -3.61 -18.23
C PHE A 216 -3.07 -4.17 -19.42
N LEU A 217 -2.09 -3.42 -19.95
CA LEU A 217 -1.21 -3.90 -21.02
C LEU A 217 -0.25 -4.98 -20.49
N LEU A 218 0.21 -4.85 -19.24
CA LEU A 218 1.15 -5.79 -18.63
C LEU A 218 0.47 -7.06 -18.11
N ASN A 219 -0.80 -6.96 -17.71
CA ASN A 219 -1.55 -8.07 -17.10
C ASN A 219 -3.05 -7.96 -17.36
N SER A 220 -3.54 -8.65 -18.38
CA SER A 220 -4.95 -8.65 -18.77
C SER A 220 -5.90 -9.28 -17.73
N ASP A 221 -5.38 -10.08 -16.79
CA ASP A 221 -6.20 -10.64 -15.70
C ASP A 221 -6.81 -9.54 -14.82
N ILE A 222 -6.16 -8.37 -14.73
CA ILE A 222 -6.68 -7.21 -13.98
C ILE A 222 -8.02 -6.76 -14.57
N VAL A 223 -8.09 -6.67 -15.91
CA VAL A 223 -9.34 -6.31 -16.62
C VAL A 223 -10.41 -7.36 -16.34
N THR A 224 -10.05 -8.64 -16.48
CA THR A 224 -10.97 -9.76 -16.22
C THR A 224 -11.53 -9.72 -14.79
N VAL A 225 -10.69 -9.42 -13.81
CA VAL A 225 -11.14 -9.29 -12.40
C VAL A 225 -12.07 -8.10 -12.23
N LYS A 226 -11.75 -6.93 -12.83
CA LYS A 226 -12.63 -5.75 -12.79
C LYS A 226 -14.00 -6.05 -13.36
N GLU A 227 -14.06 -6.70 -14.51
CA GLU A 227 -15.33 -7.07 -15.16
C GLU A 227 -16.13 -8.06 -14.32
N LYS A 228 -15.50 -9.08 -13.74
CA LYS A 228 -16.15 -10.02 -12.84
C LYS A 228 -16.72 -9.35 -11.59
N LEU A 229 -15.98 -8.43 -10.97
CA LEU A 229 -16.47 -7.67 -9.82
C LEU A 229 -17.69 -6.80 -10.18
N LYS A 230 -17.63 -6.11 -11.33
CA LYS A 230 -18.78 -5.33 -11.84
C LYS A 230 -19.98 -6.21 -12.15
N ALA A 231 -19.78 -7.36 -12.78
CA ALA A 231 -20.85 -8.33 -13.06
C ALA A 231 -21.47 -8.90 -11.78
N ALA A 232 -20.70 -9.05 -10.69
CA ALA A 232 -21.19 -9.41 -9.36
C ALA A 232 -21.93 -8.24 -8.64
N GLY A 233 -22.06 -7.07 -9.29
CA GLY A 233 -22.80 -5.92 -8.81
C GLY A 233 -21.97 -4.91 -7.99
N ALA A 234 -20.64 -4.98 -8.03
CA ALA A 234 -19.80 -3.97 -7.41
C ALA A 234 -19.83 -2.64 -8.22
N ARG A 235 -20.05 -1.51 -7.53
CA ARG A 235 -20.12 -0.18 -8.15
C ARG A 235 -18.75 0.52 -8.15
N ASN A 236 -18.01 0.44 -7.07
CA ASN A 236 -16.72 1.08 -6.89
C ASN A 236 -15.62 0.02 -7.01
N VAL A 237 -15.06 -0.13 -8.22
CA VAL A 237 -14.05 -1.14 -8.54
C VAL A 237 -12.81 -0.46 -9.11
N LEU A 238 -11.65 -0.63 -8.45
CA LEU A 238 -10.40 -0.01 -8.85
C LEU A 238 -9.21 -0.94 -8.60
N MET A 239 -8.14 -0.77 -9.38
CA MET A 239 -6.84 -1.37 -9.10
C MET A 239 -6.10 -0.55 -8.03
N SER A 240 -5.48 -1.21 -7.06
CA SER A 240 -4.66 -0.55 -6.03
C SER A 240 -3.22 -0.35 -6.50
N GLY A 241 -2.72 0.88 -6.42
CA GLY A 241 -1.36 1.24 -6.82
C GLY A 241 -1.02 0.82 -8.25
N SER A 242 0.12 0.20 -8.46
CA SER A 242 0.53 -0.37 -9.75
C SER A 242 -0.07 -1.76 -10.03
N GLY A 243 -0.93 -2.27 -9.14
CA GLY A 243 -1.54 -3.60 -9.27
C GLY A 243 -0.67 -4.73 -8.67
N SER A 244 -1.08 -5.97 -8.86
CA SER A 244 -2.22 -6.45 -9.67
C SER A 244 -3.53 -6.57 -8.90
N THR A 245 -3.61 -6.20 -7.61
CA THR A 245 -4.85 -6.31 -6.83
C THR A 245 -5.88 -5.32 -7.35
N VAL A 246 -7.06 -5.84 -7.65
CA VAL A 246 -8.29 -5.06 -7.86
C VAL A 246 -9.11 -5.16 -6.59
N PHE A 247 -9.72 -4.08 -6.17
CA PHE A 247 -10.63 -4.08 -5.05
C PHE A 247 -12.00 -3.53 -5.44
N CYS A 248 -13.03 -3.94 -4.72
CA CYS A 248 -14.27 -3.19 -4.63
C CYS A 248 -14.51 -2.72 -3.20
N ILE A 249 -15.21 -1.59 -3.06
CA ILE A 249 -15.42 -0.90 -1.80
C ILE A 249 -16.86 -0.42 -1.69
N ALA A 250 -17.47 -0.59 -0.51
CA ALA A 250 -18.81 -0.10 -0.19
C ALA A 250 -18.95 0.18 1.32
N GLU A 251 -19.96 0.96 1.68
CA GLU A 251 -20.35 1.20 3.08
C GLU A 251 -21.12 0.01 3.67
N ASP A 252 -21.85 -0.72 2.82
CA ASP A 252 -22.60 -1.90 3.23
C ASP A 252 -21.72 -3.15 3.26
N ARG A 253 -21.58 -3.72 4.44
CA ARG A 253 -20.85 -4.96 4.67
C ARG A 253 -21.44 -6.15 3.94
N GLU A 254 -22.76 -6.23 3.90
CA GLU A 254 -23.47 -7.38 3.28
C GLU A 254 -23.39 -7.32 1.75
N GLU A 255 -23.33 -6.12 1.16
CA GLU A 255 -23.04 -5.95 -0.27
C GLU A 255 -21.68 -6.59 -0.61
N ILE A 256 -20.63 -6.26 0.13
CA ILE A 256 -19.28 -6.80 -0.11
C ILE A 256 -19.21 -8.31 0.16
N ARG A 257 -19.94 -8.81 1.16
CA ARG A 257 -20.03 -10.26 1.42
C ARG A 257 -20.70 -11.01 0.27
N ARG A 258 -21.78 -10.47 -0.28
CA ARG A 258 -22.48 -11.06 -1.43
C ARG A 258 -21.53 -11.13 -2.63
N ILE A 259 -20.83 -10.03 -2.94
CA ILE A 259 -19.84 -9.99 -4.03
C ILE A 259 -18.72 -11.01 -3.77
N ALA A 260 -18.22 -11.12 -2.54
CA ALA A 260 -17.20 -12.08 -2.17
C ALA A 260 -17.66 -13.54 -2.40
N GLN A 261 -18.95 -13.85 -2.17
CA GLN A 261 -19.49 -15.18 -2.43
C GLN A 261 -19.54 -15.48 -3.92
N GLU A 262 -19.93 -14.53 -4.76
CA GLU A 262 -19.90 -14.66 -6.23
C GLU A 262 -18.48 -14.88 -6.77
N MET A 263 -17.49 -14.28 -6.12
CA MET A 263 -16.09 -14.39 -6.53
C MET A 263 -15.37 -15.65 -6.00
N LYS A 264 -16.00 -16.42 -5.09
CA LYS A 264 -15.34 -17.53 -4.35
C LYS A 264 -14.66 -18.56 -5.25
N ASP A 265 -15.29 -18.92 -6.36
CA ASP A 265 -14.80 -19.94 -7.27
C ASP A 265 -14.05 -19.38 -8.49
N SER A 266 -13.64 -18.09 -8.40
CA SER A 266 -12.95 -17.39 -9.49
C SER A 266 -11.52 -17.87 -9.75
N GLY A 267 -10.92 -18.61 -8.82
CA GLY A 267 -9.53 -19.06 -8.89
C GLY A 267 -8.50 -17.99 -8.50
N TYR A 268 -8.91 -16.79 -8.06
CA TYR A 268 -8.03 -15.71 -7.62
C TYR A 268 -7.81 -15.72 -6.10
N TYR A 269 -6.78 -15.03 -5.63
CA TYR A 269 -6.67 -14.74 -4.20
C TYR A 269 -7.73 -13.71 -3.80
N ILE A 270 -8.51 -14.02 -2.78
CA ILE A 270 -9.61 -13.18 -2.29
C ILE A 270 -9.42 -12.88 -0.80
N ARG A 271 -9.60 -11.62 -0.43
CA ARG A 271 -9.56 -11.20 0.97
C ARG A 271 -10.64 -10.14 1.25
N PHE A 272 -11.53 -10.45 2.20
CA PHE A 272 -12.44 -9.46 2.78
C PHE A 272 -11.72 -8.67 3.88
N THR A 273 -11.88 -7.35 3.89
CA THR A 273 -11.31 -6.46 4.91
C THR A 273 -12.15 -5.18 5.05
N ARG A 274 -11.63 -4.20 5.75
CA ARG A 274 -12.24 -2.87 5.93
C ARG A 274 -11.16 -1.81 6.11
N THR A 275 -11.55 -0.54 6.02
CA THR A 275 -10.67 0.57 6.39
C THR A 275 -10.33 0.52 7.88
N LEU A 276 -9.10 0.92 8.22
CA LEU A 276 -8.75 1.23 9.59
C LEU A 276 -9.30 2.62 9.91
N ASN A 277 -10.20 2.67 10.89
CA ASN A 277 -10.64 3.92 11.52
C ASN A 277 -9.82 4.04 12.80
N GLN A 278 -8.98 5.04 12.87
CA GLN A 278 -8.30 5.42 14.11
C GLN A 278 -9.11 6.50 14.82
#